data_17a3989ac86a614a0dd4873dd299e82b
#
_entry.id   17a3989ac86a614a0dd4873dd299e82b
#
_cell.length_a   1.000
_cell.length_b   1.000
_cell.length_c   1.000
_cell.angle_alpha   90.00
_cell.angle_beta   90.00
_cell.angle_gamma   90.00
#
_symmetry.space_group_name_H-M   'P 1'
#
loop_
_entity.id
_entity.type
_entity.pdbx_description
1 polymer ?
#
loop_
_entity_poly.entity_id
_entity_poly.type
_entity_poly.pdbx_seq_one_letter_code
_entity_poly.pdbx_strand_id
1 'polypeptide(L)'
;MNIDIKHKHAGHVIVIEGQPFKASAAGQWNLTEIWRALKLDPKKSPGQWRTKEAKRLEAMQNLHSSNGAASWATKRATIEYAAWVSPEFKDMVFDAFEAVLENPGVAHALAKIMHESGHQHSAAILERILTENQERNCILRSLAKGRTLSPAQKERQRINRRINAEASRQRKAGRDWY
;
A
#
# COMPACT_ATOMS: atom_id res chain seq x y z
N MET A 1 -25.94 26.33 20.41
CA MET A 1 -25.82 24.90 20.07
C MET A 1 -24.36 24.58 19.91
N ASN A 2 -23.76 23.86 20.88
CA ASN A 2 -22.40 23.36 20.71
C ASN A 2 -22.47 22.13 19.76
N ILE A 3 -22.06 22.34 18.51
CA ILE A 3 -21.88 21.23 17.57
C ILE A 3 -20.57 20.55 17.99
N ASP A 4 -20.70 19.44 18.69
CA ASP A 4 -19.55 18.59 19.07
C ASP A 4 -19.04 17.89 17.79
N ILE A 5 -18.16 18.58 17.06
CA ILE A 5 -17.56 18.06 15.83
C ILE A 5 -16.56 16.99 16.24
N LYS A 6 -17.03 15.75 16.38
CA LYS A 6 -16.15 14.61 16.61
C LYS A 6 -15.21 14.44 15.43
N HIS A 7 -13.93 14.49 15.68
CA HIS A 7 -12.94 14.22 14.63
C HIS A 7 -13.15 12.82 14.04
N LYS A 8 -13.01 12.67 12.71
CA LYS A 8 -13.24 11.41 11.97
C LYS A 8 -12.59 10.18 12.60
N HIS A 9 -11.44 10.33 13.25
CA HIS A 9 -10.69 9.25 13.89
C HIS A 9 -10.72 9.30 15.42
N ALA A 10 -11.59 10.11 16.03
CA ALA A 10 -11.70 10.20 17.48
C ALA A 10 -12.06 8.83 18.08
N GLY A 11 -11.25 8.37 19.05
CA GLY A 11 -11.46 7.10 19.72
C GLY A 11 -11.15 5.84 18.90
N HIS A 12 -10.69 5.96 17.64
CA HIS A 12 -10.26 4.81 16.86
C HIS A 12 -9.07 4.10 17.52
N VAL A 13 -9.12 2.77 17.51
CA VAL A 13 -8.05 1.93 18.03
C VAL A 13 -7.26 1.33 16.88
N ILE A 14 -5.93 1.45 16.95
CA ILE A 14 -5.02 0.68 16.11
C ILE A 14 -4.34 -0.38 16.96
N VAL A 15 -4.11 -1.55 16.40
CA VAL A 15 -3.41 -2.65 17.09
C VAL A 15 -2.05 -2.81 16.41
N ILE A 16 -0.98 -2.71 17.21
CA ILE A 16 0.41 -2.87 16.75
C ILE A 16 1.07 -3.91 17.67
N GLU A 17 1.57 -4.99 17.08
CA GLU A 17 2.16 -6.12 17.82
C GLU A 17 1.25 -6.65 18.95
N GLY A 18 -0.06 -6.72 18.68
CA GLY A 18 -1.06 -7.16 19.65
C GLY A 18 -1.44 -6.12 20.73
N GLN A 19 -0.82 -4.95 20.76
CA GLN A 19 -1.14 -3.88 21.70
C GLN A 19 -2.09 -2.85 21.09
N PRO A 20 -3.21 -2.51 21.76
CA PRO A 20 -4.16 -1.52 21.27
C PRO A 20 -3.73 -0.10 21.66
N PHE A 21 -3.71 0.82 20.69
CA PHE A 21 -3.47 2.25 20.89
C PHE A 21 -4.68 3.05 20.42
N LYS A 22 -5.25 3.81 21.35
CA LYS A 22 -6.47 4.60 21.10
C LYS A 22 -6.13 6.02 20.67
N ALA A 23 -6.80 6.49 19.62
CA ALA A 23 -6.70 7.89 19.23
C ALA A 23 -7.37 8.81 20.25
N SER A 24 -6.83 10.01 20.42
CA SER A 24 -7.41 11.11 21.21
C SER A 24 -8.74 11.59 20.62
N ALA A 25 -9.42 12.50 21.33
CA ALA A 25 -10.61 13.16 20.80
C ALA A 25 -10.34 13.94 19.51
N ALA A 26 -9.11 14.43 19.31
CA ALA A 26 -8.65 15.07 18.07
C ALA A 26 -8.25 14.07 16.97
N GLY A 27 -8.46 12.76 17.16
CA GLY A 27 -8.12 11.74 16.17
C GLY A 27 -6.63 11.57 15.95
N GLN A 28 -5.82 11.80 16.98
CA GLN A 28 -4.36 11.71 16.95
C GLN A 28 -3.87 10.60 17.87
N TRP A 29 -2.80 9.93 17.51
CA TRP A 29 -2.11 8.90 18.29
C TRP A 29 -0.86 9.45 18.95
N ASN A 30 -0.60 8.99 20.16
CA ASN A 30 0.59 9.35 20.93
C ASN A 30 1.77 8.45 20.49
N LEU A 31 2.63 8.97 19.62
CA LEU A 31 3.81 8.23 19.13
C LEU A 31 4.79 7.88 20.26
N THR A 32 4.90 8.74 21.29
CA THR A 32 5.78 8.50 22.44
C THR A 32 5.30 7.33 23.28
N GLU A 33 3.99 7.18 23.44
CA GLU A 33 3.38 6.02 24.08
C GLU A 33 3.61 4.73 23.29
N ILE A 34 3.36 4.77 21.97
CA ILE A 34 3.62 3.65 21.05
C ILE A 34 5.10 3.23 21.14
N TRP A 35 6.02 4.17 21.03
CA TRP A 35 7.46 3.91 21.11
C TRP A 35 7.86 3.24 22.41
N ARG A 36 7.33 3.70 23.55
CA ARG A 36 7.63 3.13 24.90
C ARG A 36 7.02 1.74 25.06
N ALA A 37 5.77 1.57 24.69
CA ALA A 37 5.03 0.32 24.83
C ALA A 37 5.66 -0.81 24.00
N LEU A 38 6.08 -0.51 22.79
CA LEU A 38 6.76 -1.46 21.90
C LEU A 38 8.26 -1.60 22.18
N LYS A 39 8.81 -0.88 23.18
CA LYS A 39 10.22 -0.91 23.56
C LYS A 39 11.18 -0.71 22.38
N LEU A 40 10.84 0.20 21.47
CA LEU A 40 11.61 0.47 20.26
C LEU A 40 12.97 1.10 20.61
N ASP A 41 13.95 0.98 19.70
CA ASP A 41 15.30 1.54 19.86
C ASP A 41 15.21 3.03 20.24
N PRO A 42 15.99 3.50 21.24
CA PRO A 42 16.08 4.92 21.60
C PRO A 42 16.39 5.85 20.43
N LYS A 43 17.17 5.38 19.44
CA LYS A 43 17.45 6.11 18.19
C LYS A 43 16.21 6.30 17.30
N LYS A 44 15.19 5.49 17.51
CA LYS A 44 13.91 5.55 16.82
C LYS A 44 12.81 6.27 17.64
N SER A 45 13.19 6.99 18.69
CA SER A 45 12.22 7.81 19.43
C SER A 45 11.62 8.91 18.54
N PRO A 46 10.36 9.32 18.77
CA PRO A 46 9.72 10.37 17.96
C PRO A 46 10.50 11.67 17.89
N GLY A 47 11.22 12.04 18.96
CA GLY A 47 12.09 13.23 18.99
C GLY A 47 13.32 13.15 18.09
N GLN A 48 13.72 11.94 17.68
CA GLN A 48 14.81 11.71 16.73
C GLN A 48 14.33 11.64 15.27
N TRP A 49 13.04 11.62 15.04
CA TRP A 49 12.45 11.59 13.70
C TRP A 49 12.52 12.96 13.02
N ARG A 50 13.73 13.33 12.55
CA ARG A 50 14.05 14.64 11.98
C ARG A 50 14.22 14.60 10.45
N THR A 51 13.49 13.71 9.78
CA THR A 51 13.52 13.58 8.32
C THR A 51 12.83 14.76 7.63
N LYS A 52 13.06 14.93 6.33
CA LYS A 52 12.33 15.91 5.51
C LYS A 52 10.83 15.68 5.56
N GLU A 53 10.40 14.42 5.59
CA GLU A 53 8.98 14.04 5.68
C GLU A 53 8.38 14.41 7.04
N ALA A 54 9.10 14.19 8.14
CA ALA A 54 8.64 14.62 9.46
C ALA A 54 8.40 16.14 9.51
N LYS A 55 9.34 16.93 9.00
CA LYS A 55 9.20 18.39 8.91
C LYS A 55 8.03 18.81 8.03
N ARG A 56 7.80 18.12 6.92
CA ARG A 56 6.64 18.36 6.05
C ARG A 56 5.32 18.06 6.79
N LEU A 57 5.26 16.96 7.53
CA LEU A 57 4.08 16.59 8.30
C LEU A 57 3.81 17.56 9.45
N GLU A 58 4.85 18.10 10.10
CA GLU A 58 4.73 19.19 11.08
C GLU A 58 4.16 20.47 10.44
N ALA A 59 4.71 20.89 9.30
CA ALA A 59 4.21 22.04 8.55
C ALA A 59 2.73 21.88 8.11
N MET A 60 2.31 20.66 7.83
CA MET A 60 0.91 20.32 7.50
C MET A 60 0.03 20.06 8.73
N GLN A 61 0.50 20.31 9.94
CA GLN A 61 -0.22 20.07 11.19
C GLN A 61 -0.65 18.59 11.40
N ASN A 62 0.04 17.66 10.76
CA ASN A 62 -0.20 16.21 10.92
C ASN A 62 0.63 15.61 12.06
N LEU A 63 1.68 16.29 12.49
CA LEU A 63 2.55 15.92 13.59
C LEU A 63 2.72 17.12 14.52
N HIS A 64 2.51 16.90 15.79
CA HIS A 64 2.70 17.89 16.85
C HIS A 64 3.73 17.35 17.85
N SER A 65 4.90 17.95 17.86
CA SER A 65 5.96 17.65 18.82
C SER A 65 6.09 18.81 19.80
N SER A 66 5.88 18.55 21.07
CA SER A 66 6.17 19.54 22.13
C SER A 66 7.50 19.19 22.80
N ASN A 67 8.36 20.19 23.00
CA ASN A 67 9.68 20.02 23.60
C ASN A 67 9.59 19.26 24.92
N GLY A 68 10.13 18.02 24.94
CA GLY A 68 10.15 17.14 26.13
C GLY A 68 8.83 16.45 26.51
N ALA A 69 7.75 16.71 25.79
CA ALA A 69 6.44 16.08 25.99
C ALA A 69 6.12 15.03 24.91
N ALA A 70 4.88 14.53 24.93
CA ALA A 70 4.43 13.53 23.96
C ALA A 70 4.34 14.09 22.55
N SER A 71 4.74 13.28 21.56
CA SER A 71 4.51 13.57 20.12
C SER A 71 3.17 12.99 19.69
N TRP A 72 2.30 13.85 19.16
CA TRP A 72 0.98 13.46 18.68
C TRP A 72 0.93 13.50 17.16
N ALA A 73 0.36 12.47 16.55
CA ALA A 73 0.34 12.30 15.11
C ALA A 73 -1.05 11.90 14.59
N THR A 74 -1.43 12.43 13.45
CA THR A 74 -2.60 11.93 12.69
C THR A 74 -2.33 10.51 12.19
N LYS A 75 -3.35 9.81 11.72
CA LYS A 75 -3.21 8.46 11.14
C LYS A 75 -2.12 8.41 10.06
N ARG A 76 -2.07 9.41 9.18
CA ARG A 76 -1.07 9.52 8.11
C ARG A 76 0.35 9.62 8.67
N ALA A 77 0.58 10.51 9.63
CA ALA A 77 1.88 10.67 10.25
C ALA A 77 2.29 9.46 11.09
N THR A 78 1.34 8.75 11.69
CA THR A 78 1.61 7.50 12.41
C THR A 78 2.08 6.39 11.47
N ILE A 79 1.48 6.25 10.28
CA ILE A 79 1.92 5.28 9.25
C ILE A 79 3.33 5.63 8.76
N GLU A 80 3.60 6.91 8.50
CA GLU A 80 4.93 7.36 8.05
C GLU A 80 6.00 7.15 9.13
N TYR A 81 5.67 7.39 10.40
CA TYR A 81 6.55 7.07 11.52
C TYR A 81 6.84 5.57 11.61
N ALA A 82 5.82 4.73 11.47
CA ALA A 82 6.01 3.28 11.45
C ALA A 82 6.93 2.83 10.31
N ALA A 83 6.79 3.42 9.12
CA ALA A 83 7.67 3.15 7.97
C ALA A 83 9.11 3.62 8.21
N TRP A 84 9.33 4.70 8.98
CA TRP A 84 10.66 5.13 9.37
C TRP A 84 11.29 4.23 10.44
N VAL A 85 10.47 3.70 11.35
CA VAL A 85 10.93 2.79 12.42
C VAL A 85 11.28 1.42 11.86
N SER A 86 10.41 0.83 11.04
CA SER A 86 10.53 -0.52 10.47
C SER A 86 10.59 -0.48 8.95
N PRO A 87 11.76 -0.81 8.35
CA PRO A 87 11.86 -1.01 6.90
C PRO A 87 10.93 -2.10 6.39
N GLU A 88 10.76 -3.19 7.16
CA GLU A 88 9.89 -4.32 6.81
C GLU A 88 8.42 -3.89 6.70
N PHE A 89 7.97 -3.02 7.60
CA PHE A 89 6.63 -2.42 7.51
C PHE A 89 6.49 -1.56 6.25
N LYS A 90 7.53 -0.80 5.92
CA LYS A 90 7.55 0.03 4.71
C LYS A 90 7.45 -0.82 3.44
N ASP A 91 8.22 -1.91 3.37
CA ASP A 91 8.21 -2.84 2.24
C ASP A 91 6.83 -3.50 2.10
N MET A 92 6.23 -3.95 3.21
CA MET A 92 4.87 -4.49 3.22
C MET A 92 3.83 -3.49 2.66
N VAL A 93 3.96 -2.21 2.98
CA VAL A 93 3.05 -1.17 2.45
C VAL A 93 3.24 -0.99 0.94
N PHE A 94 4.47 -1.04 0.45
CA PHE A 94 4.75 -0.98 -0.99
C PHE A 94 4.23 -2.19 -1.73
N ASP A 95 4.50 -3.40 -1.23
CA ASP A 95 3.99 -4.66 -1.82
C ASP A 95 2.45 -4.64 -1.91
N ALA A 96 1.79 -4.18 -0.84
CA ALA A 96 0.33 -4.04 -0.84
C ALA A 96 -0.16 -3.03 -1.88
N PHE A 97 0.56 -1.92 -2.07
CA PHE A 97 0.22 -0.92 -3.09
C PHE A 97 0.47 -1.43 -4.50
N GLU A 98 1.57 -2.14 -4.74
CA GLU A 98 1.87 -2.80 -6.02
C GLU A 98 0.77 -3.81 -6.37
N ALA A 99 0.37 -4.66 -5.42
CA ALA A 99 -0.72 -5.61 -5.62
C ALA A 99 -2.06 -4.93 -5.99
N VAL A 100 -2.32 -3.73 -5.44
CA VAL A 100 -3.48 -2.92 -5.83
C VAL A 100 -3.36 -2.45 -7.28
N LEU A 101 -2.18 -1.96 -7.71
CA LEU A 101 -1.96 -1.46 -9.07
C LEU A 101 -2.00 -2.59 -10.11
N GLU A 102 -1.59 -3.80 -9.74
CA GLU A 102 -1.61 -4.99 -10.60
C GLU A 102 -3.01 -5.56 -10.80
N ASN A 103 -3.94 -5.25 -9.89
CA ASN A 103 -5.32 -5.74 -9.95
C ASN A 103 -6.31 -4.60 -10.22
N PRO A 104 -6.71 -4.36 -11.49
CA PRO A 104 -7.59 -3.26 -11.85
C PRO A 104 -8.93 -3.26 -11.10
N GLY A 105 -9.49 -4.44 -10.80
CA GLY A 105 -10.74 -4.55 -10.05
C GLY A 105 -10.61 -4.02 -8.62
N VAL A 106 -9.51 -4.37 -7.94
CA VAL A 106 -9.22 -3.87 -6.58
C VAL A 106 -8.94 -2.37 -6.60
N ALA A 107 -8.16 -1.91 -7.57
CA ALA A 107 -7.81 -0.51 -7.70
C ALA A 107 -9.04 0.38 -7.98
N HIS A 108 -9.99 -0.05 -8.82
CA HIS A 108 -11.26 0.66 -9.04
C HIS A 108 -12.13 0.68 -7.77
N ALA A 109 -12.22 -0.44 -7.06
CA ALA A 109 -12.94 -0.50 -5.79
C ALA A 109 -12.34 0.45 -4.75
N LEU A 110 -10.99 0.49 -4.66
CA LEU A 110 -10.27 1.40 -3.79
C LEU A 110 -10.51 2.86 -4.18
N ALA A 111 -10.43 3.21 -5.47
CA ALA A 111 -10.69 4.58 -5.94
C ALA A 111 -12.10 5.04 -5.55
N LYS A 112 -13.11 4.19 -5.67
CA LYS A 112 -14.48 4.48 -5.22
C LYS A 112 -14.53 4.77 -3.71
N ILE A 113 -13.93 3.94 -2.88
CA ILE A 113 -13.86 4.15 -1.42
C ILE A 113 -13.13 5.47 -1.09
N MET A 114 -12.08 5.81 -1.84
CA MET A 114 -11.34 7.05 -1.67
C MET A 114 -12.21 8.27 -2.01
N HIS A 115 -13.03 8.22 -3.08
CA HIS A 115 -14.00 9.27 -3.41
C HIS A 115 -15.02 9.44 -2.28
N GLU A 116 -15.63 8.37 -1.81
CA GLU A 116 -16.61 8.37 -0.71
C GLU A 116 -16.00 8.89 0.60
N SER A 117 -14.70 8.66 0.81
CA SER A 117 -13.95 9.14 1.99
C SER A 117 -13.44 10.57 1.87
N GLY A 118 -13.72 11.29 0.76
CA GLY A 118 -13.31 12.68 0.55
C GLY A 118 -11.89 12.85 0.00
N HIS A 119 -11.21 11.76 -0.40
CA HIS A 119 -9.87 11.78 -0.99
C HIS A 119 -9.91 11.89 -2.53
N GLN A 120 -10.73 12.78 -3.06
CA GLN A 120 -11.03 12.90 -4.50
C GLN A 120 -9.79 13.06 -5.37
N HIS A 121 -8.86 13.93 -4.97
CA HIS A 121 -7.61 14.16 -5.73
C HIS A 121 -6.76 12.89 -5.85
N SER A 122 -6.58 12.16 -4.75
CA SER A 122 -5.79 10.91 -4.75
C SER A 122 -6.50 9.79 -5.51
N ALA A 123 -7.82 9.72 -5.44
CA ALA A 123 -8.62 8.78 -6.23
C ALA A 123 -8.47 9.04 -7.73
N ALA A 124 -8.56 10.30 -8.17
CA ALA A 124 -8.38 10.68 -9.57
C ALA A 124 -6.97 10.34 -10.10
N ILE A 125 -5.93 10.47 -9.27
CA ILE A 125 -4.56 10.05 -9.63
C ILE A 125 -4.52 8.54 -9.84
N LEU A 126 -5.11 7.75 -8.94
CA LEU A 126 -5.15 6.30 -9.05
C LEU A 126 -5.88 5.86 -10.32
N GLU A 127 -7.05 6.43 -10.60
CA GLU A 127 -7.83 6.14 -11.81
C GLU A 127 -7.05 6.47 -13.09
N ARG A 128 -6.35 7.60 -13.12
CA ARG A 128 -5.51 7.96 -14.26
C ARG A 128 -4.39 6.94 -14.51
N ILE A 129 -3.69 6.51 -13.46
CA ILE A 129 -2.64 5.48 -13.57
C ILE A 129 -3.22 4.18 -14.14
N LEU A 130 -4.42 3.79 -13.70
CA LEU A 130 -5.10 2.60 -14.20
C LEU A 130 -5.46 2.72 -15.68
N THR A 131 -5.99 3.86 -16.12
CA THR A 131 -6.35 4.12 -17.50
C THR A 131 -5.11 4.09 -18.40
N GLU A 132 -4.05 4.80 -18.03
CA GLU A 132 -2.77 4.82 -18.75
C GLU A 132 -2.16 3.41 -18.88
N ASN A 133 -2.22 2.59 -17.83
CA ASN A 133 -1.75 1.20 -17.86
C ASN A 133 -2.61 0.32 -18.80
N GLN A 134 -3.93 0.51 -18.79
CA GLN A 134 -4.84 -0.22 -19.67
C GLN A 134 -4.59 0.14 -21.14
N GLU A 135 -4.46 1.42 -21.47
CA GLU A 135 -4.18 1.91 -22.82
C GLU A 135 -2.83 1.38 -23.32
N ARG A 136 -1.78 1.49 -22.52
CA ARG A 136 -0.46 0.94 -22.85
C ARG A 136 -0.52 -0.56 -23.12
N ASN A 137 -1.20 -1.33 -22.28
CA ASN A 137 -1.35 -2.77 -22.46
C ASN A 137 -2.19 -3.11 -23.71
N CYS A 138 -3.20 -2.29 -24.04
CA CYS A 138 -3.98 -2.43 -25.27
C CYS A 138 -3.10 -2.22 -26.51
N ILE A 139 -2.29 -1.16 -26.53
CA ILE A 139 -1.34 -0.86 -27.61
C ILE A 139 -0.32 -2.00 -27.76
N LEU A 140 0.29 -2.47 -26.67
CA LEU A 140 1.24 -3.58 -26.71
C LEU A 140 0.62 -4.87 -27.25
N ARG A 141 -0.64 -5.18 -26.88
CA ARG A 141 -1.38 -6.33 -27.41
C ARG A 141 -1.68 -6.17 -28.90
N SER A 142 -2.03 -4.97 -29.37
CA SER A 142 -2.27 -4.69 -30.78
C SER A 142 -1.00 -4.83 -31.62
N LEU A 143 0.12 -4.31 -31.14
CA LEU A 143 1.43 -4.46 -31.76
C LEU A 143 1.90 -5.93 -31.80
N ALA A 144 1.62 -6.70 -30.74
CA ALA A 144 1.91 -8.13 -30.71
C ALA A 144 1.05 -8.93 -31.71
N LYS A 145 -0.23 -8.55 -31.90
CA LYS A 145 -1.12 -9.18 -32.90
C LYS A 145 -0.68 -8.89 -34.33
N GLY A 146 -0.10 -7.72 -34.61
CA GLY A 146 0.43 -7.35 -35.91
C GLY A 146 1.72 -8.05 -36.32
N ARG A 147 2.40 -8.72 -35.41
CA ARG A 147 3.59 -9.53 -35.67
C ARG A 147 3.18 -10.86 -36.30
N THR A 148 3.21 -10.94 -37.61
CA THR A 148 3.19 -12.22 -38.33
C THR A 148 4.45 -12.99 -38.00
N LEU A 149 4.29 -14.05 -37.20
CA LEU A 149 5.39 -14.94 -36.87
C LEU A 149 5.99 -15.55 -38.14
N SER A 150 7.32 -15.53 -38.27
CA SER A 150 7.99 -16.21 -39.37
C SER A 150 7.66 -17.72 -39.33
N PRO A 151 7.76 -18.43 -40.47
CA PRO A 151 7.53 -19.89 -40.52
C PRO A 151 8.33 -20.65 -39.43
N ALA A 152 9.58 -20.28 -39.22
CA ALA A 152 10.44 -20.87 -38.20
C ALA A 152 9.97 -20.61 -36.78
N GLN A 153 9.41 -19.41 -36.50
CA GLN A 153 8.85 -19.07 -35.19
C GLN A 153 7.52 -19.82 -34.93
N LYS A 154 6.70 -19.99 -35.98
CA LYS A 154 5.45 -20.79 -35.88
C LYS A 154 5.78 -22.27 -35.56
N GLU A 155 6.79 -22.81 -36.19
CA GLU A 155 7.21 -24.19 -35.92
C GLU A 155 7.79 -24.36 -34.50
N ARG A 156 8.64 -23.43 -34.03
CA ARG A 156 9.10 -23.42 -32.64
C ARG A 156 7.94 -23.33 -31.62
N GLN A 157 6.94 -22.50 -31.88
CA GLN A 157 5.74 -22.45 -31.04
C GLN A 157 4.97 -23.77 -31.03
N ARG A 158 4.85 -24.42 -32.19
CA ARG A 158 4.20 -25.72 -32.31
C ARG A 158 4.92 -26.81 -31.52
N ILE A 159 6.25 -26.85 -31.63
CA ILE A 159 7.10 -27.77 -30.87
C ILE A 159 6.96 -27.53 -29.36
N ASN A 160 7.09 -26.27 -28.92
CA ASN A 160 6.95 -25.92 -27.49
C ASN A 160 5.55 -26.28 -26.93
N ARG A 161 4.48 -26.08 -27.72
CA ARG A 161 3.12 -26.50 -27.32
C ARG A 161 3.03 -28.01 -27.11
N ARG A 162 3.66 -28.80 -27.99
CA ARG A 162 3.68 -30.27 -27.85
C ARG A 162 4.44 -30.69 -26.61
N ILE A 163 5.65 -30.15 -26.38
CA ILE A 163 6.48 -30.43 -25.20
C ILE A 163 5.72 -30.08 -23.90
N ASN A 164 5.10 -28.91 -23.85
CA ASN A 164 4.34 -28.47 -22.67
C ASN A 164 3.08 -29.33 -22.45
N ALA A 165 2.41 -29.77 -23.52
CA ALA A 165 1.28 -30.68 -23.43
C ALA A 165 1.68 -32.07 -22.91
N GLU A 166 2.82 -32.60 -23.37
CA GLU A 166 3.39 -33.86 -22.87
C GLU A 166 3.81 -33.74 -21.40
N ALA A 167 4.52 -32.67 -21.03
CA ALA A 167 4.90 -32.42 -19.64
C ALA A 167 3.68 -32.30 -18.71
N SER A 168 2.60 -31.67 -19.21
CA SER A 168 1.34 -31.56 -18.47
C SER A 168 0.63 -32.91 -18.31
N ARG A 169 0.67 -33.78 -19.32
CA ARG A 169 0.12 -35.14 -19.23
C ARG A 169 0.91 -35.99 -18.24
N GLN A 170 2.25 -35.93 -18.27
CA GLN A 170 3.10 -36.64 -17.34
C GLN A 170 2.89 -36.19 -15.89
N ARG A 171 2.69 -34.88 -15.64
CA ARG A 171 2.38 -34.33 -14.31
C ARG A 171 1.00 -34.77 -13.81
N LYS A 172 0.03 -34.96 -14.70
CA LYS A 172 -1.29 -35.50 -14.33
C LYS A 172 -1.20 -36.99 -14.02
N ALA A 173 -0.54 -37.76 -14.88
CA ALA A 173 -0.34 -39.20 -14.67
C ALA A 173 0.45 -39.52 -13.40
N GLY A 174 1.43 -38.68 -13.00
CA GLY A 174 2.18 -38.85 -11.76
C GLY A 174 1.43 -38.45 -10.47
N ARG A 175 0.24 -37.82 -10.58
CA ARG A 175 -0.61 -37.47 -9.43
C ARG A 175 -1.67 -38.53 -9.11
N ASP A 176 -1.94 -39.41 -10.02
CA ASP A 176 -2.96 -40.45 -9.85
C ASP A 176 -2.43 -41.71 -9.12
N TRP A 177 -1.22 -41.62 -8.53
CA TRP A 177 -0.56 -42.71 -7.79
C TRP A 177 -0.37 -42.43 -6.29
N TYR A 178 -1.12 -41.46 -5.71
CA TYR A 178 -1.15 -41.26 -4.25
C TYR A 178 -2.59 -41.18 -3.73
#